data_0f09d0fe4d68c45c8707f9a310eab765
#
_entry.id   0f09d0fe4d68c45c8707f9a310eab765
#
_cell.length_a   1.000
_cell.length_b   1.000
_cell.length_c   1.000
_cell.angle_alpha   90.00
_cell.angle_beta   90.00
_cell.angle_gamma   90.00
#
_symmetry.space_group_name_H-M   'P 1'
#
loop_
_entity.id
_entity.type
_entity.pdbx_description
1 polymer ?
#
loop_
_entity_poly.entity_id
_entity_poly.type
_entity_poly.pdbx_seq_one_letter_code
_entity_poly.pdbx_strand_id
1 'polypeptide(L)'
;SGFESSMLTLAAYEGDQLLGIIRTVGDGHTIVFVQDILVFPEHQRKGFGSALLQAILSRYSHVRQIELATDRTPKTIAFYKSMGFYELSEIGCCGFMKESCDI
;
A
#
# COMPACT_ATOMS: atom_id res chain seq x y z
N SER A 1 -12.86 13.22 -17.96
CA SER A 1 -11.92 12.41 -18.70
C SER A 1 -11.75 11.06 -18.03
N GLY A 2 -11.56 10.04 -18.81
CA GLY A 2 -11.41 8.68 -18.30
C GLY A 2 -10.07 8.41 -17.65
N PHE A 3 -9.19 9.38 -17.57
CA PHE A 3 -7.85 9.21 -17.05
C PHE A 3 -7.60 9.98 -15.76
N GLU A 4 -8.65 10.33 -15.07
CA GLU A 4 -8.46 10.97 -13.79
C GLU A 4 -7.93 9.94 -12.79
N SER A 5 -6.71 10.16 -12.33
CA SER A 5 -6.19 9.39 -11.22
C SER A 5 -6.63 10.07 -9.93
N SER A 6 -7.10 9.29 -8.99
CA SER A 6 -7.44 9.80 -7.68
C SER A 6 -6.37 9.38 -6.69
N MET A 7 -6.07 10.27 -5.74
CA MET A 7 -5.19 9.98 -4.63
C MET A 7 -6.03 9.89 -3.37
N LEU A 8 -5.72 8.91 -2.55
CA LEU A 8 -6.37 8.75 -1.26
C LEU A 8 -5.30 8.61 -0.18
N THR A 9 -5.47 9.36 0.88
CA THR A 9 -4.64 9.23 2.06
C THR A 9 -5.54 8.88 3.23
N LEU A 10 -5.24 7.78 3.91
CA LEU A 10 -5.88 7.43 5.17
C LEU A 10 -4.86 7.62 6.29
N ALA A 11 -5.34 8.09 7.43
CA ALA A 11 -4.48 8.32 8.59
C ALA A 11 -5.07 7.63 9.81
N ALA A 12 -4.20 7.11 10.65
CA ALA A 12 -4.59 6.51 11.92
C ALA A 12 -4.22 7.49 13.03
N TYR A 13 -5.18 7.75 13.92
CA TYR A 13 -4.99 8.64 15.05
C TYR A 13 -5.35 7.95 16.35
N GLU A 14 -4.71 8.43 17.42
CA GLU A 14 -5.15 8.15 18.77
C GLU A 14 -5.33 9.50 19.43
N GLY A 15 -6.58 9.91 19.66
CA GLY A 15 -6.86 11.30 20.04
C GLY A 15 -6.39 12.24 18.93
N ASP A 16 -5.51 13.17 19.28
CA ASP A 16 -4.94 14.11 18.32
C ASP A 16 -3.59 13.66 17.78
N GLN A 17 -3.11 12.49 18.22
CA GLN A 17 -1.80 12.02 17.82
C GLN A 17 -1.88 11.19 16.53
N LEU A 18 -1.11 11.57 15.53
CA LEU A 18 -0.98 10.81 14.28
C LEU A 18 -0.08 9.62 14.52
N LEU A 19 -0.59 8.42 14.24
CA LEU A 19 0.13 7.17 14.44
C LEU A 19 0.76 6.66 13.16
N GLY A 20 0.10 6.89 12.04
CA GLY A 20 0.60 6.45 10.75
C GLY A 20 -0.31 6.89 9.62
N ILE A 21 0.16 6.67 8.40
CA ILE A 21 -0.61 6.99 7.19
C ILE A 21 -0.42 5.90 6.15
N ILE A 22 -1.37 5.82 5.23
CA ILE A 22 -1.24 5.04 4.01
C ILE A 22 -1.75 5.89 2.86
N ARG A 23 -1.00 5.92 1.76
CA ARG A 23 -1.37 6.67 0.57
C ARG A 23 -1.48 5.75 -0.62
N THR A 24 -2.52 5.95 -1.40
CA THR A 24 -2.77 5.18 -2.60
C THR A 24 -3.04 6.09 -3.79
N VAL A 25 -2.77 5.58 -4.98
CA VAL A 25 -3.07 6.25 -6.24
C VAL A 25 -3.62 5.22 -7.21
N GLY A 26 -4.58 5.62 -8.01
CA GLY A 26 -5.17 4.74 -9.01
C GLY A 26 -6.49 5.25 -9.52
N ASP A 27 -7.11 4.47 -10.41
CA ASP A 27 -8.43 4.83 -10.96
C ASP A 27 -9.58 4.39 -10.04
N GLY A 28 -9.30 3.60 -9.01
CA GLY A 28 -10.31 3.13 -8.08
C GLY A 28 -11.20 2.03 -8.63
N HIS A 29 -10.94 1.53 -9.83
CA HIS A 29 -11.77 0.52 -10.50
C HIS A 29 -10.95 -0.67 -10.97
N THR A 30 -9.89 -0.43 -11.74
CA THR A 30 -9.08 -1.50 -12.29
C THR A 30 -7.81 -1.71 -11.49
N ILE A 31 -7.19 -0.65 -11.02
CA ILE A 31 -5.95 -0.74 -10.28
C ILE A 31 -5.86 0.34 -9.21
N VAL A 32 -5.31 -0.04 -8.09
CA VAL A 32 -4.89 0.89 -7.03
C VAL A 32 -3.46 0.51 -6.65
N PHE A 33 -2.59 1.50 -6.64
CA PHE A 33 -1.20 1.33 -6.24
C PHE A 33 -1.01 1.94 -4.85
N VAL A 34 -0.55 1.12 -3.90
CA VAL A 34 -0.21 1.62 -2.57
C VAL A 34 1.18 2.26 -2.66
N GLN A 35 1.20 3.57 -2.57
CA GLN A 35 2.42 4.35 -2.76
C GLN A 35 3.27 4.40 -1.51
N ASP A 36 2.63 4.62 -0.37
CA ASP A 36 3.33 4.70 0.91
C ASP A 36 2.49 4.09 2.01
N ILE A 37 3.17 3.43 2.93
CA ILE A 37 2.60 3.06 4.22
C ILE A 37 3.66 3.40 5.27
N LEU A 38 3.30 4.24 6.22
CA LEU A 38 4.22 4.73 7.22
C LEU A 38 3.56 4.66 8.59
N VAL A 39 4.23 4.00 9.52
CA VAL A 39 3.86 4.02 10.94
C VAL A 39 5.06 4.57 11.69
N PHE A 40 4.84 5.58 12.53
CA PHE A 40 5.93 6.20 13.26
C PHE A 40 6.59 5.16 14.20
N PRO A 41 7.92 5.26 14.40
CA PRO A 41 8.68 4.22 15.11
C PRO A 41 8.12 3.84 16.47
N GLU A 42 7.64 4.82 17.25
CA GLU A 42 7.08 4.57 18.58
C GLU A 42 5.76 3.81 18.55
N HIS A 43 5.14 3.69 17.37
CA HIS A 43 3.84 3.01 17.22
C HIS A 43 3.94 1.73 16.38
N GLN A 44 5.13 1.36 15.94
CA GLN A 44 5.31 0.13 15.17
C GLN A 44 5.08 -1.10 16.06
N ARG A 45 4.75 -2.23 15.43
CA ARG A 45 4.48 -3.50 16.09
C ARG A 45 3.21 -3.50 16.95
N LYS A 46 2.34 -2.53 16.75
CA LYS A 46 1.05 -2.46 17.46
C LYS A 46 -0.13 -2.74 16.53
N GLY A 47 0.14 -3.18 15.29
CA GLY A 47 -0.90 -3.52 14.34
C GLY A 47 -1.46 -2.35 13.54
N PHE A 48 -0.90 -1.17 13.64
CA PHE A 48 -1.42 -0.01 12.90
C PHE A 48 -1.19 -0.13 11.39
N GLY A 49 -0.04 -0.69 10.98
CA GLY A 49 0.21 -0.93 9.57
C GLY A 49 -0.80 -1.89 8.97
N SER A 50 -1.08 -2.99 9.67
CA SER A 50 -2.09 -3.94 9.24
C SER A 50 -3.47 -3.31 9.17
N ALA A 51 -3.82 -2.48 10.16
CA ALA A 51 -5.13 -1.81 10.19
C ALA A 51 -5.28 -0.84 9.03
N LEU A 52 -4.25 -0.07 8.73
CA LEU A 52 -4.26 0.88 7.60
C LEU A 52 -4.41 0.13 6.27
N LEU A 53 -3.63 -0.93 6.09
CA LEU A 53 -3.70 -1.72 4.86
C LEU A 53 -5.06 -2.41 4.74
N GLN A 54 -5.59 -2.95 5.84
CA GLN A 54 -6.91 -3.58 5.83
C GLN A 54 -8.00 -2.59 5.45
N ALA A 55 -7.91 -1.35 5.92
CA ALA A 55 -8.87 -0.31 5.56
C ALA A 55 -8.85 -0.04 4.04
N ILE A 56 -7.66 -0.02 3.44
CA ILE A 56 -7.53 0.13 1.99
C ILE A 56 -8.11 -1.09 1.26
N LEU A 57 -7.81 -2.30 1.71
CA LEU A 57 -8.34 -3.51 1.08
C LEU A 57 -9.87 -3.55 1.14
N SER A 58 -10.46 -3.11 2.24
CA SER A 58 -11.90 -3.05 2.38
C SER A 58 -12.51 -1.98 1.47
N ARG A 59 -11.88 -0.81 1.43
CA ARG A 59 -12.39 0.29 0.62
C ARG A 59 -12.36 -0.03 -0.87
N TYR A 60 -11.34 -0.75 -1.31
CA TYR A 60 -11.15 -1.10 -2.71
C TYR A 60 -11.42 -2.56 -3.00
N SER A 61 -12.34 -3.18 -2.26
CA SER A 61 -12.66 -4.60 -2.43
C SER A 61 -13.17 -4.94 -3.83
N HIS A 62 -13.70 -3.96 -4.55
CA HIS A 62 -14.21 -4.12 -5.90
C HIS A 62 -13.12 -3.88 -6.98
N VAL A 63 -11.96 -3.39 -6.60
CA VAL A 63 -10.88 -3.09 -7.54
C VAL A 63 -10.21 -4.38 -7.98
N ARG A 64 -9.91 -4.47 -9.27
CA ARG A 64 -9.37 -5.67 -9.87
C ARG A 64 -7.98 -6.02 -9.37
N GLN A 65 -7.12 -5.02 -9.19
CA GLN A 65 -5.75 -5.22 -8.74
C GLN A 65 -5.34 -4.15 -7.74
N ILE A 66 -4.70 -4.59 -6.68
CA ILE A 66 -4.04 -3.70 -5.73
C ILE A 66 -2.57 -4.11 -5.71
N GLU A 67 -1.69 -3.18 -6.07
CA GLU A 67 -0.26 -3.45 -6.21
C GLU A 67 0.56 -2.51 -5.36
N LEU A 68 1.77 -2.93 -5.06
CA LEU A 68 2.74 -2.10 -4.37
C LEU A 68 4.16 -2.59 -4.70
N ALA A 69 5.12 -1.73 -4.44
CA ALA A 69 6.52 -2.08 -4.50
C ALA A 69 7.17 -1.72 -3.15
N THR A 70 8.11 -2.52 -2.71
CA THR A 70 8.72 -2.33 -1.40
C THR A 70 10.11 -2.97 -1.41
N ASP A 71 10.89 -2.70 -0.38
CA ASP A 71 12.19 -3.33 -0.21
C ASP A 71 12.05 -4.83 0.03
N ARG A 72 12.96 -5.58 -0.55
CA ARG A 72 12.93 -7.03 -0.41
C ARG A 72 13.63 -7.44 0.88
N THR A 73 12.88 -7.47 1.96
CA THR A 73 13.36 -8.02 3.23
C THR A 73 12.42 -9.13 3.66
N PRO A 74 12.90 -10.16 4.39
CA PRO A 74 12.04 -11.24 4.86
C PRO A 74 10.85 -10.73 5.68
N LYS A 75 11.06 -9.71 6.50
CA LYS A 75 10.02 -9.15 7.34
C LYS A 75 8.92 -8.49 6.51
N THR A 76 9.30 -7.69 5.53
CA THR A 76 8.35 -6.98 4.68
C THR A 76 7.58 -7.96 3.80
N ILE A 77 8.27 -8.94 3.22
CA ILE A 77 7.63 -9.97 2.41
C ILE A 77 6.60 -10.74 3.24
N ALA A 78 6.98 -11.13 4.45
CA ALA A 78 6.07 -11.86 5.34
C ALA A 78 4.84 -11.02 5.69
N PHE A 79 5.03 -9.73 5.92
CA PHE A 79 3.93 -8.83 6.24
C PHE A 79 2.89 -8.81 5.12
N TYR A 80 3.32 -8.55 3.88
CA TYR A 80 2.38 -8.46 2.77
C TYR A 80 1.74 -9.80 2.44
N LYS A 81 2.49 -10.90 2.54
CA LYS A 81 1.90 -12.23 2.36
C LYS A 81 0.83 -12.51 3.40
N SER A 82 1.04 -12.11 4.64
CA SER A 82 0.04 -12.29 5.70
C SER A 82 -1.24 -11.49 5.43
N MET A 83 -1.15 -10.44 4.61
CA MET A 83 -2.29 -9.63 4.23
C MET A 83 -2.96 -10.09 2.92
N GLY A 84 -2.52 -11.22 2.38
CA GLY A 84 -3.14 -11.80 1.19
C GLY A 84 -2.49 -11.41 -0.12
N PHE A 85 -1.34 -10.78 -0.09
CA PHE A 85 -0.62 -10.40 -1.29
C PHE A 85 0.27 -11.52 -1.79
N TYR A 86 0.52 -11.54 -3.09
CA TYR A 86 1.49 -12.43 -3.72
C TYR A 86 2.63 -11.60 -4.27
N GLU A 87 3.85 -12.13 -4.25
CA GLU A 87 4.90 -11.54 -5.06
C GLU A 87 4.55 -11.78 -6.53
N LEU A 88 4.87 -10.82 -7.38
CA LEU A 88 4.54 -10.93 -8.80
C LEU A 88 5.14 -12.17 -9.43
N SER A 89 6.33 -12.57 -8.99
CA SER A 89 6.99 -13.79 -9.48
C SER A 89 6.18 -15.06 -9.20
N GLU A 90 5.43 -15.08 -8.10
CA GLU A 90 4.63 -16.26 -7.74
C GLU A 90 3.44 -16.48 -8.66
N ILE A 91 3.01 -15.43 -9.35
CA ILE A 91 1.87 -15.49 -10.26
C ILE A 91 2.29 -15.30 -11.71
N GLY A 92 3.57 -15.56 -12.00
CA GLY A 92 4.07 -15.50 -13.38
C GLY A 92 4.31 -14.09 -13.90
N CYS A 93 4.40 -13.11 -13.03
CA CYS A 93 4.59 -11.72 -13.42
C CYS A 93 5.88 -11.17 -12.84
N CYS A 94 6.32 -10.04 -13.34
CA CYS A 94 7.41 -9.28 -12.75
C CYS A 94 7.14 -7.79 -12.93
N GLY A 95 7.81 -6.98 -12.14
CA GLY A 95 7.66 -5.53 -12.21
C GLY A 95 8.89 -4.88 -12.80
N PHE A 96 8.69 -3.72 -13.42
CA PHE A 96 9.77 -2.92 -13.97
C PHE A 96 9.63 -1.50 -13.50
N MET A 97 10.76 -0.83 -13.33
CA MET A 97 10.81 0.58 -12.96
C MET A 97 11.85 1.26 -13.83
N LYS A 98 11.53 2.49 -14.24
CA LYS A 98 12.51 3.35 -14.87
C LYS A 98 12.59 4.63 -14.07
N GLU A 99 13.78 4.96 -13.59
CA GLU A 99 14.00 6.24 -12.95
C GLU A 99 14.42 7.24 -14.02
N SER A 100 13.67 8.30 -14.12
CA SER A 100 13.87 9.27 -15.19
C SER A 100 14.42 10.61 -14.69
N CYS A 101 14.60 10.73 -13.39
CA CYS A 101 15.12 11.97 -12.80
C CYS A 101 16.41 11.71 -12.05
N ASP A 102 17.40 12.56 -12.29
CA ASP A 102 18.62 12.60 -11.49
C ASP A 102 18.40 13.56 -10.34
N ILE A 103 17.84 13.04 -9.29
CA ILE A 103 17.58 13.88 -8.14
C ILE A 103 18.65 13.68 -7.11
#